data_b9372afbdf792c9d3da25d8f5e6893ba
#
_entry.id   b9372afbdf792c9d3da25d8f5e6893ba
#
_cell.length_a   1.000
_cell.length_b   1.000
_cell.length_c   1.000
_cell.angle_alpha   90.00
_cell.angle_beta   90.00
_cell.angle_gamma   90.00
#
_symmetry.space_group_name_H-M   'P 1'
#
loop_
_entity.id
_entity.type
_entity.pdbx_description
1 polymer ?
#
loop_
_entity_poly.entity_id
_entity_poly.type
_entity_poly.pdbx_seq_one_letter_code
_entity_poly.pdbx_strand_id
1 'polypeptide(L)'
;MDKFSAVAQMLRNFSGWTNVTADDLRTLFCTELGAETALGEGILLKNCRRVAIPPQSVLLVCAGTLPQPSWQALARLALVEAKNVFIKLPNTSCAEQIVEAAQWLVQRGLFSNLEASQDLPDERIHEFDVVIVYGNNDTIAHFRQRVSCNAVFIGYGEKISIAIVNRRDVNMQTATNLVKDVLTNGHRGCLAPHLCFVCAGDSKLFAQYCARAFSEQSLDNFLNPSHDIFAAACVYTTRQTETALGSEIFLPEDGSLLWTVVASRTKELTHIPLHNVILIKYCSCCEELIELLKPWRGSISTVGLSNHQSPIQGLGATRFCSVGQMQQPSLFWTQDGFCSLQKLVTWISYEMS
;
A
#
# COMPACT_ATOMS: atom_id res chain seq x y z
N MET A 1 -23.18 -7.07 18.53
CA MET A 1 -22.71 -7.14 17.12
C MET A 1 -21.47 -8.01 17.15
N ASP A 2 -21.38 -9.03 16.29
CA ASP A 2 -20.17 -9.88 16.23
C ASP A 2 -18.97 -9.08 15.68
N LYS A 3 -17.75 -9.59 15.92
CA LYS A 3 -16.50 -8.89 15.54
C LYS A 3 -16.39 -8.62 14.04
N PHE A 4 -16.86 -9.55 13.20
CA PHE A 4 -16.78 -9.40 11.74
C PHE A 4 -17.69 -8.27 11.25
N SER A 5 -18.91 -8.21 11.76
CA SER A 5 -19.86 -7.13 11.46
C SER A 5 -19.34 -5.76 11.90
N ALA A 6 -18.73 -5.68 13.08
CA ALA A 6 -18.16 -4.44 13.60
C ALA A 6 -16.94 -4.01 12.76
N VAL A 7 -16.02 -4.89 12.45
CA VAL A 7 -14.85 -4.59 11.63
C VAL A 7 -15.25 -4.21 10.20
N ALA A 8 -16.23 -4.90 9.59
CA ALA A 8 -16.76 -4.53 8.28
C ALA A 8 -17.34 -3.11 8.27
N GLN A 9 -18.09 -2.74 9.31
CA GLN A 9 -18.63 -1.38 9.46
C GLN A 9 -17.51 -0.34 9.61
N MET A 10 -16.48 -0.62 10.41
CA MET A 10 -15.32 0.27 10.53
C MET A 10 -14.61 0.48 9.19
N LEU A 11 -14.35 -0.59 8.43
CA LEU A 11 -13.71 -0.48 7.12
C LEU A 11 -14.56 0.32 6.13
N ARG A 12 -15.87 0.17 6.12
CA ARG A 12 -16.77 0.99 5.29
C ARG A 12 -16.74 2.46 5.67
N ASN A 13 -16.70 2.77 6.97
CA ASN A 13 -16.75 4.14 7.45
C ASN A 13 -15.44 4.91 7.22
N PHE A 14 -14.29 4.25 7.36
CA PHE A 14 -12.99 4.92 7.39
C PHE A 14 -12.12 4.62 6.16
N SER A 15 -12.06 3.36 5.68
CA SER A 15 -11.03 2.96 4.72
C SER A 15 -11.39 3.13 3.25
N GLY A 16 -12.61 3.54 2.93
CA GLY A 16 -13.11 3.60 1.56
C GLY A 16 -13.48 2.24 0.94
N TRP A 17 -13.38 1.15 1.70
CA TRP A 17 -13.87 -0.17 1.29
C TRP A 17 -15.39 -0.29 1.49
N THR A 18 -16.14 0.44 0.70
CA THR A 18 -17.60 0.62 0.86
C THR A 18 -18.42 -0.67 0.77
N ASN A 19 -17.89 -1.70 0.11
CA ASN A 19 -18.60 -2.96 -0.15
C ASN A 19 -18.15 -4.13 0.72
N VAL A 20 -17.26 -3.93 1.70
CA VAL A 20 -16.80 -5.01 2.59
C VAL A 20 -17.93 -5.47 3.50
N THR A 21 -18.20 -6.77 3.50
CA THR A 21 -19.21 -7.42 4.34
C THR A 21 -18.59 -8.21 5.50
N ALA A 22 -19.40 -8.61 6.47
CA ALA A 22 -18.96 -9.52 7.53
C ALA A 22 -18.55 -10.89 6.98
N ASP A 23 -19.23 -11.36 5.92
CA ASP A 23 -18.93 -12.65 5.28
C ASP A 23 -17.60 -12.61 4.50
N ASP A 24 -17.25 -11.48 3.89
CA ASP A 24 -15.92 -11.30 3.29
C ASP A 24 -14.81 -11.43 4.36
N LEU A 25 -15.02 -10.83 5.53
CA LEU A 25 -14.07 -10.91 6.63
C LEU A 25 -14.00 -12.30 7.25
N ARG A 26 -15.12 -13.04 7.36
CA ARG A 26 -15.11 -14.45 7.74
C ARG A 26 -14.36 -15.30 6.73
N THR A 27 -14.60 -15.06 5.45
CA THR A 27 -13.89 -15.75 4.37
C THR A 27 -12.38 -15.49 4.44
N LEU A 28 -11.96 -14.23 4.64
CA LEU A 28 -10.55 -13.87 4.84
C LEU A 28 -9.97 -14.60 6.06
N PHE A 29 -10.67 -14.54 7.19
CA PHE A 29 -10.25 -15.17 8.44
C PHE A 29 -10.08 -16.69 8.28
N CYS A 30 -11.06 -17.37 7.69
CA CYS A 30 -10.98 -18.82 7.43
C CYS A 30 -9.90 -19.17 6.42
N THR A 31 -9.69 -18.33 5.39
CA THR A 31 -8.64 -18.55 4.40
C THR A 31 -7.25 -18.46 5.03
N GLU A 32 -7.03 -17.50 5.91
CA GLU A 32 -5.71 -17.28 6.53
C GLU A 32 -5.50 -18.14 7.79
N LEU A 33 -6.52 -18.37 8.61
CA LEU A 33 -6.39 -19.11 9.88
C LEU A 33 -7.01 -20.51 9.84
N GLY A 34 -7.69 -20.89 8.76
CA GLY A 34 -8.22 -22.24 8.53
C GLY A 34 -9.65 -22.47 8.99
N ALA A 35 -10.15 -21.79 10.06
CA ALA A 35 -11.53 -21.88 10.54
C ALA A 35 -11.87 -20.68 11.43
N GLU A 36 -13.17 -20.37 11.60
CA GLU A 36 -13.62 -19.36 12.57
C GLU A 36 -13.28 -19.74 14.03
N THR A 37 -13.21 -21.01 14.33
CA THR A 37 -12.87 -21.55 15.65
C THR A 37 -11.38 -21.49 15.97
N ALA A 38 -10.53 -21.05 15.04
CA ALA A 38 -9.07 -21.09 15.17
C ALA A 38 -8.54 -20.43 16.46
N LEU A 39 -9.18 -19.32 16.92
CA LEU A 39 -8.80 -18.57 18.12
C LEU A 39 -9.39 -19.12 19.44
N GLY A 40 -10.06 -20.20 19.46
CA GLY A 40 -10.68 -20.69 20.70
C GLY A 40 -10.60 -22.21 20.79
N GLU A 41 -11.51 -22.86 20.10
CA GLU A 41 -11.56 -24.30 20.05
C GLU A 41 -10.42 -24.92 19.25
N GLY A 42 -9.89 -24.14 18.28
CA GLY A 42 -8.83 -24.58 17.39
C GLY A 42 -9.33 -25.36 16.17
N ILE A 43 -8.37 -25.90 15.43
CA ILE A 43 -8.59 -26.66 14.21
C ILE A 43 -8.09 -28.08 14.43
N LEU A 44 -8.95 -29.08 14.14
CA LEU A 44 -8.60 -30.49 14.21
C LEU A 44 -7.97 -30.96 12.89
N LEU A 45 -6.73 -31.47 12.96
CA LEU A 45 -5.95 -31.99 11.83
C LEU A 45 -5.53 -33.43 12.16
N LYS A 46 -6.25 -34.41 11.64
CA LYS A 46 -6.00 -35.85 11.96
C LYS A 46 -5.79 -36.06 13.47
N ASN A 47 -4.55 -36.25 13.89
CA ASN A 47 -4.13 -36.50 15.27
C ASN A 47 -3.56 -35.26 15.98
N CYS A 48 -3.81 -34.07 15.48
CA CYS A 48 -3.32 -32.83 16.07
C CYS A 48 -4.43 -31.77 16.09
N ARG A 49 -4.62 -31.11 17.22
CA ARG A 49 -5.44 -29.92 17.35
C ARG A 49 -4.53 -28.69 17.42
N ARG A 50 -4.70 -27.73 16.50
CA ARG A 50 -3.96 -26.46 16.49
C ARG A 50 -4.86 -25.33 16.95
N VAL A 51 -4.36 -24.50 17.85
CA VAL A 51 -5.07 -23.32 18.37
C VAL A 51 -4.23 -22.09 18.07
N ALA A 52 -4.86 -21.08 17.46
CA ALA A 52 -4.24 -19.78 17.25
C ALA A 52 -4.40 -18.94 18.54
N ILE A 53 -3.30 -18.45 19.05
CA ILE A 53 -3.25 -17.61 20.24
C ILE A 53 -3.09 -16.15 19.84
N PRO A 54 -4.03 -15.26 20.26
CA PRO A 54 -3.92 -13.82 20.04
C PRO A 54 -2.64 -13.24 20.63
N PRO A 55 -2.03 -12.20 20.02
CA PRO A 55 -0.91 -11.51 20.62
C PRO A 55 -1.36 -10.81 21.92
N GLN A 56 -0.50 -10.86 22.95
CA GLN A 56 -0.80 -10.25 24.25
C GLN A 56 -0.46 -8.77 24.26
N SER A 57 0.60 -8.38 23.54
CA SER A 57 1.04 -6.99 23.41
C SER A 57 1.45 -6.66 21.96
N VAL A 58 0.90 -5.59 21.41
CA VAL A 58 1.13 -5.17 20.02
C VAL A 58 1.52 -3.71 19.97
N LEU A 59 2.61 -3.42 19.26
CA LEU A 59 2.96 -2.07 18.84
C LEU A 59 2.56 -1.88 17.37
N LEU A 60 1.72 -0.89 17.10
CA LEU A 60 1.40 -0.43 15.76
C LEU A 60 2.00 0.95 15.50
N VAL A 61 3.06 1.03 14.72
CA VAL A 61 3.65 2.30 14.24
C VAL A 61 2.95 2.68 12.94
N CYS A 62 2.19 3.77 12.99
CA CYS A 62 1.28 4.17 11.93
C CYS A 62 1.97 4.93 10.79
N ALA A 63 1.45 4.77 9.58
CA ALA A 63 1.86 5.54 8.42
C ALA A 63 1.51 7.04 8.59
N GLY A 64 2.45 7.92 8.21
CA GLY A 64 2.25 9.37 8.27
C GLY A 64 1.62 9.98 7.01
N THR A 65 1.62 9.26 5.90
CA THR A 65 1.20 9.80 4.60
C THR A 65 -0.29 9.59 4.34
N LEU A 66 -0.81 8.41 4.67
CA LEU A 66 -2.20 8.01 4.48
C LEU A 66 -2.65 7.18 5.70
N PRO A 67 -3.90 7.35 6.20
CA PRO A 67 -4.40 6.60 7.35
C PRO A 67 -4.83 5.17 7.00
N GLN A 68 -5.12 4.86 5.72
CA GLN A 68 -5.68 3.58 5.28
C GLN A 68 -4.85 2.35 5.72
N PRO A 69 -3.51 2.31 5.62
CA PRO A 69 -2.73 1.17 6.11
C PRO A 69 -2.94 0.92 7.61
N SER A 70 -3.02 1.99 8.41
CA SER A 70 -3.24 1.90 9.86
C SER A 70 -4.64 1.37 10.18
N TRP A 71 -5.68 1.81 9.46
CA TRP A 71 -7.04 1.29 9.61
C TRP A 71 -7.12 -0.21 9.28
N GLN A 72 -6.43 -0.64 8.21
CA GLN A 72 -6.36 -2.05 7.85
C GLN A 72 -5.63 -2.88 8.92
N ALA A 73 -4.56 -2.35 9.50
CA ALA A 73 -3.86 -3.01 10.60
C ALA A 73 -4.77 -3.14 11.84
N LEU A 74 -5.48 -2.07 12.23
CA LEU A 74 -6.45 -2.09 13.33
C LEU A 74 -7.56 -3.12 13.10
N ALA A 75 -8.09 -3.21 11.87
CA ALA A 75 -9.07 -4.21 11.50
C ALA A 75 -8.54 -5.64 11.72
N ARG A 76 -7.32 -5.92 11.26
CA ARG A 76 -6.68 -7.24 11.43
C ARG A 76 -6.41 -7.57 12.89
N LEU A 77 -5.94 -6.60 13.68
CA LEU A 77 -5.72 -6.76 15.12
C LEU A 77 -7.03 -7.05 15.86
N ALA A 78 -8.12 -6.39 15.50
CA ALA A 78 -9.45 -6.66 16.05
C ALA A 78 -9.95 -8.06 15.68
N LEU A 79 -9.73 -8.52 14.44
CA LEU A 79 -10.13 -9.87 14.00
C LEU A 79 -9.40 -10.97 14.77
N VAL A 80 -8.11 -10.80 15.07
CA VAL A 80 -7.33 -11.76 15.87
C VAL A 80 -7.45 -11.54 17.37
N GLU A 81 -8.29 -10.61 17.83
CA GLU A 81 -8.57 -10.35 19.25
C GLU A 81 -7.30 -9.98 20.05
N ALA A 82 -6.44 -9.12 19.46
CA ALA A 82 -5.26 -8.61 20.13
C ALA A 82 -5.61 -7.94 21.48
N LYS A 83 -4.81 -8.21 22.55
CA LYS A 83 -5.19 -7.82 23.91
C LYS A 83 -4.82 -6.39 24.25
N ASN A 84 -3.52 -6.07 24.24
CA ASN A 84 -3.00 -4.75 24.54
C ASN A 84 -2.39 -4.16 23.28
N VAL A 85 -2.95 -3.07 22.79
CA VAL A 85 -2.50 -2.43 21.56
C VAL A 85 -2.00 -1.02 21.87
N PHE A 86 -0.73 -0.77 21.57
CA PHE A 86 -0.15 0.56 21.60
C PHE A 86 -0.03 1.09 20.17
N ILE A 87 -0.60 2.25 19.90
CA ILE A 87 -0.56 2.93 18.61
C ILE A 87 0.42 4.10 18.72
N LYS A 88 1.56 3.97 18.02
CA LYS A 88 2.49 5.08 17.79
C LYS A 88 1.97 5.92 16.63
N LEU A 89 1.40 7.08 16.97
CA LEU A 89 0.78 7.99 16.01
C LEU A 89 1.84 8.79 15.21
N PRO A 90 1.57 9.15 13.97
CA PRO A 90 2.42 10.05 13.19
C PRO A 90 2.22 11.51 13.61
N ASN A 91 3.20 12.37 13.32
CA ASN A 91 3.10 13.83 13.50
C ASN A 91 2.45 14.50 12.26
N THR A 92 1.31 13.99 11.83
CA THR A 92 0.56 14.49 10.66
C THR A 92 -0.93 14.49 10.94
N SER A 93 -1.73 15.08 10.06
CA SER A 93 -3.20 15.08 10.14
C SER A 93 -3.82 13.68 10.11
N CYS A 94 -3.07 12.65 9.71
CA CYS A 94 -3.55 11.26 9.78
C CYS A 94 -3.79 10.79 11.24
N ALA A 95 -3.11 11.38 12.22
CA ALA A 95 -3.21 10.97 13.62
C ALA A 95 -4.65 11.01 14.14
N GLU A 96 -5.38 12.10 13.89
CA GLU A 96 -6.77 12.27 14.34
C GLU A 96 -7.68 11.19 13.74
N GLN A 97 -7.58 10.93 12.45
CA GLN A 97 -8.38 9.93 11.75
C GLN A 97 -8.08 8.49 12.24
N ILE A 98 -6.83 8.21 12.62
CA ILE A 98 -6.44 6.91 13.18
C ILE A 98 -7.03 6.75 14.59
N VAL A 99 -6.95 7.79 15.43
CA VAL A 99 -7.53 7.81 16.78
C VAL A 99 -9.04 7.61 16.72
N GLU A 100 -9.74 8.30 15.82
CA GLU A 100 -11.19 8.18 15.65
C GLU A 100 -11.59 6.71 15.32
N ALA A 101 -10.90 6.07 14.38
CA ALA A 101 -11.14 4.67 14.03
C ALA A 101 -10.84 3.72 15.20
N ALA A 102 -9.75 3.96 15.95
CA ALA A 102 -9.39 3.18 17.12
C ALA A 102 -10.43 3.30 18.24
N GLN A 103 -10.87 4.51 18.56
CA GLN A 103 -11.92 4.77 19.54
C GLN A 103 -13.26 4.12 19.14
N TRP A 104 -13.58 4.14 17.85
CA TRP A 104 -14.76 3.49 17.32
C TRP A 104 -14.76 1.97 17.59
N LEU A 105 -13.59 1.31 17.45
CA LEU A 105 -13.42 -0.12 17.77
C LEU A 105 -13.48 -0.39 19.28
N VAL A 106 -12.89 0.46 20.12
CA VAL A 106 -12.94 0.37 21.59
C VAL A 106 -14.38 0.47 22.11
N GLN A 107 -15.16 1.43 21.60
CA GLN A 107 -16.59 1.61 21.98
C GLN A 107 -17.44 0.37 21.68
N ARG A 108 -17.00 -0.50 20.78
CA ARG A 108 -17.67 -1.76 20.42
C ARG A 108 -17.06 -3.00 21.11
N GLY A 109 -16.16 -2.78 22.05
CA GLY A 109 -15.56 -3.84 22.84
C GLY A 109 -14.57 -4.73 22.07
N LEU A 110 -14.03 -4.26 20.93
CA LEU A 110 -13.08 -5.04 20.13
C LEU A 110 -11.65 -4.97 20.63
N PHE A 111 -11.33 -3.98 21.47
CA PHE A 111 -10.06 -3.91 22.20
C PHE A 111 -10.32 -3.73 23.68
N SER A 112 -9.66 -4.54 24.51
CA SER A 112 -9.75 -4.45 25.97
C SER A 112 -8.89 -3.32 26.51
N ASN A 113 -7.70 -3.11 25.90
CA ASN A 113 -6.76 -2.08 26.27
C ASN A 113 -6.09 -1.53 25.00
N LEU A 114 -6.32 -0.24 24.73
CA LEU A 114 -5.74 0.46 23.60
C LEU A 114 -5.23 1.82 24.07
N GLU A 115 -3.94 2.05 23.86
CA GLU A 115 -3.25 3.31 24.11
C GLU A 115 -2.80 3.91 22.76
N ALA A 116 -2.93 5.21 22.58
CA ALA A 116 -2.46 5.90 21.38
C ALA A 116 -1.66 7.15 21.79
N SER A 117 -0.42 7.28 21.31
CA SER A 117 0.46 8.40 21.61
C SER A 117 1.39 8.71 20.44
N GLN A 118 1.81 9.97 20.34
CA GLN A 118 2.89 10.38 19.45
C GLN A 118 4.29 10.05 20.04
N ASP A 119 4.36 9.86 21.35
CA ASP A 119 5.59 9.53 22.04
C ASP A 119 5.64 8.04 22.39
N LEU A 120 6.77 7.42 22.13
CA LEU A 120 7.10 6.05 22.53
C LEU A 120 8.58 6.01 22.90
N PRO A 121 8.93 5.79 24.18
CA PRO A 121 10.31 5.57 24.57
C PRO A 121 10.89 4.31 23.90
N ASP A 122 12.11 4.41 23.41
CA ASP A 122 12.80 3.31 22.70
C ASP A 122 12.91 2.05 23.57
N GLU A 123 13.06 2.24 24.90
CA GLU A 123 13.16 1.15 25.88
C GLU A 123 11.90 0.30 25.97
N ARG A 124 10.74 0.83 25.56
CA ARG A 124 9.48 0.08 25.57
C ARG A 124 9.32 -0.84 24.36
N ILE A 125 10.07 -0.65 23.28
CA ILE A 125 9.88 -1.38 22.01
C ILE A 125 10.08 -2.89 22.19
N HIS A 126 10.99 -3.32 23.08
CA HIS A 126 11.27 -4.73 23.34
C HIS A 126 10.19 -5.46 24.16
N GLU A 127 9.20 -4.73 24.71
CA GLU A 127 8.12 -5.28 25.54
C GLU A 127 6.99 -5.91 24.70
N PHE A 128 6.95 -5.64 23.39
CA PHE A 128 5.86 -6.06 22.53
C PHE A 128 6.13 -7.41 21.88
N ASP A 129 5.10 -8.29 21.87
CA ASP A 129 5.15 -9.59 21.20
C ASP A 129 5.08 -9.46 19.67
N VAL A 130 4.33 -8.46 19.20
CA VAL A 130 4.16 -8.15 17.78
C VAL A 130 4.41 -6.66 17.55
N VAL A 131 5.27 -6.35 16.60
CA VAL A 131 5.58 -4.96 16.20
C VAL A 131 5.30 -4.79 14.72
N ILE A 132 4.31 -3.95 14.40
CA ILE A 132 3.91 -3.61 13.02
C ILE A 132 4.39 -2.19 12.75
N VAL A 133 5.18 -2.00 11.70
CA VAL A 133 5.75 -0.69 11.37
C VAL A 133 5.44 -0.32 9.93
N TYR A 134 4.78 0.82 9.75
CA TYR A 134 4.67 1.50 8.47
C TYR A 134 5.60 2.71 8.45
N GLY A 135 6.51 2.77 7.48
CA GLY A 135 7.45 3.90 7.41
C GLY A 135 8.45 3.75 6.26
N ASN A 136 9.39 4.69 6.20
CA ASN A 136 10.53 4.59 5.31
C ASN A 136 11.54 3.54 5.81
N ASN A 137 12.55 3.26 5.01
CA ASN A 137 13.54 2.22 5.34
C ASN A 137 14.31 2.52 6.63
N ASP A 138 14.56 3.80 6.94
CA ASP A 138 15.23 4.20 8.20
C ASP A 138 14.33 3.94 9.40
N THR A 139 13.04 4.25 9.30
CA THR A 139 12.05 3.92 10.34
C THR A 139 11.99 2.41 10.58
N ILE A 140 11.92 1.61 9.50
CA ILE A 140 11.92 0.15 9.60
C ILE A 140 13.18 -0.36 10.30
N ALA A 141 14.35 0.16 9.92
CA ALA A 141 15.64 -0.23 10.51
C ALA A 141 15.70 0.15 11.99
N HIS A 142 15.25 1.35 12.37
CA HIS A 142 15.21 1.83 13.75
C HIS A 142 14.43 0.89 14.67
N PHE A 143 13.19 0.52 14.29
CA PHE A 143 12.37 -0.38 15.11
C PHE A 143 12.92 -1.81 15.08
N ARG A 144 13.37 -2.31 13.93
CA ARG A 144 13.91 -3.68 13.82
C ARG A 144 15.09 -3.95 14.74
N GLN A 145 15.94 -2.95 14.98
CA GLN A 145 17.11 -3.09 15.87
C GLN A 145 16.75 -3.13 17.35
N ARG A 146 15.53 -2.69 17.73
CA ARG A 146 15.08 -2.54 19.11
C ARG A 146 14.06 -3.57 19.56
N VAL A 147 13.47 -4.27 18.59
CA VAL A 147 12.48 -5.31 18.90
C VAL A 147 13.15 -6.55 19.49
N SER A 148 12.47 -7.21 20.43
CA SER A 148 12.94 -8.48 21.00
C SER A 148 13.15 -9.53 19.93
N CYS A 149 14.18 -10.37 20.04
CA CYS A 149 14.45 -11.47 19.12
C CYS A 149 13.31 -12.52 19.06
N ASN A 150 12.47 -12.58 20.09
CA ASN A 150 11.33 -13.48 20.17
C ASN A 150 10.04 -12.85 19.62
N ALA A 151 10.02 -11.55 19.36
CA ALA A 151 8.85 -10.84 18.87
C ALA A 151 8.68 -10.99 17.35
N VAL A 152 7.45 -10.96 16.91
CA VAL A 152 7.11 -10.92 15.47
C VAL A 152 7.26 -9.48 14.98
N PHE A 153 8.15 -9.25 14.05
CA PHE A 153 8.33 -7.96 13.40
C PHE A 153 7.74 -7.97 11.99
N ILE A 154 6.81 -7.03 11.72
CA ILE A 154 6.16 -6.84 10.43
C ILE A 154 6.44 -5.42 9.96
N GLY A 155 7.40 -5.25 9.05
CA GLY A 155 7.78 -3.95 8.50
C GLY A 155 7.24 -3.76 7.09
N TYR A 156 6.49 -2.67 6.89
CA TYR A 156 6.01 -2.19 5.60
C TYR A 156 6.80 -0.95 5.22
N GLY A 157 7.92 -1.18 4.52
CA GLY A 157 8.86 -0.14 4.08
C GLY A 157 8.45 0.55 2.78
N GLU A 158 9.42 1.30 2.22
CA GLU A 158 9.23 2.00 0.95
C GLU A 158 9.00 1.02 -0.19
N LYS A 159 7.94 1.26 -0.94
CA LYS A 159 7.57 0.51 -2.13
C LYS A 159 7.17 1.47 -3.25
N ILE A 160 7.39 1.02 -4.47
CA ILE A 160 6.94 1.69 -5.68
C ILE A 160 5.90 0.84 -6.39
N SER A 161 5.05 1.47 -7.16
CA SER A 161 4.15 0.79 -8.10
C SER A 161 4.39 1.28 -9.50
N ILE A 162 4.18 0.40 -10.46
CA ILE A 162 4.39 0.68 -11.88
C ILE A 162 3.16 0.27 -12.69
N ALA A 163 2.98 0.91 -13.84
CA ALA A 163 2.02 0.47 -14.84
C ALA A 163 2.75 -0.11 -16.07
N ILE A 164 2.12 -1.08 -16.72
CA ILE A 164 2.61 -1.67 -17.97
C ILE A 164 1.49 -1.59 -19.00
N VAL A 165 1.75 -0.90 -20.09
CA VAL A 165 0.82 -0.70 -21.19
C VAL A 165 1.33 -1.37 -22.44
N ASN A 166 0.55 -2.28 -23.00
CA ASN A 166 0.90 -2.95 -24.24
C ASN A 166 0.64 -2.06 -25.44
N ARG A 167 1.33 -2.32 -26.55
CA ARG A 167 1.18 -1.60 -27.83
C ARG A 167 -0.29 -1.42 -28.26
N ARG A 168 -1.13 -2.44 -28.09
CA ARG A 168 -2.55 -2.41 -28.53
C ARG A 168 -3.42 -1.53 -27.64
N ASP A 169 -2.96 -1.23 -26.43
CA ASP A 169 -3.69 -0.51 -25.40
C ASP A 169 -3.20 0.94 -25.26
N VAL A 170 -2.36 1.40 -26.18
CA VAL A 170 -1.95 2.82 -26.30
C VAL A 170 -3.15 3.60 -26.83
N ASN A 171 -4.01 4.05 -25.95
CA ASN A 171 -5.23 4.80 -26.26
C ASN A 171 -5.64 5.71 -25.10
N MET A 172 -6.61 6.61 -25.36
CA MET A 172 -7.11 7.59 -24.40
C MET A 172 -7.74 6.96 -23.15
N GLN A 173 -8.49 5.87 -23.32
CA GLN A 173 -9.15 5.20 -22.18
C GLN A 173 -8.11 4.65 -21.16
N THR A 174 -7.06 4.00 -21.65
CA THR A 174 -5.97 3.49 -20.81
C THR A 174 -5.23 4.64 -20.10
N ALA A 175 -4.99 5.76 -20.81
CA ALA A 175 -4.39 6.95 -20.23
C ALA A 175 -5.26 7.57 -19.14
N THR A 176 -6.58 7.69 -19.36
CA THR A 176 -7.54 8.18 -18.35
C THR A 176 -7.53 7.28 -17.10
N ASN A 177 -7.51 5.97 -17.28
CA ASN A 177 -7.43 5.02 -16.17
C ASN A 177 -6.11 5.16 -15.38
N LEU A 178 -4.98 5.33 -16.08
CA LEU A 178 -3.68 5.55 -15.44
C LEU A 178 -3.66 6.86 -14.64
N VAL A 179 -4.17 7.95 -15.22
CA VAL A 179 -4.25 9.26 -14.55
C VAL A 179 -5.14 9.19 -13.31
N LYS A 180 -6.25 8.44 -13.35
CA LYS A 180 -7.08 8.18 -12.17
C LYS A 180 -6.28 7.50 -11.05
N ASP A 181 -5.48 6.48 -11.37
CA ASP A 181 -4.64 5.81 -10.37
C ASP A 181 -3.56 6.75 -9.81
N VAL A 182 -3.00 7.64 -10.63
CA VAL A 182 -2.03 8.66 -10.16
C VAL A 182 -2.68 9.65 -9.21
N LEU A 183 -3.83 10.21 -9.57
CA LEU A 183 -4.48 11.28 -8.80
C LEU A 183 -5.09 10.79 -7.49
N THR A 184 -5.49 9.53 -7.43
CA THR A 184 -6.10 8.97 -6.21
C THR A 184 -5.16 9.11 -5.02
N ASN A 185 -5.66 9.63 -3.90
CA ASN A 185 -4.88 9.95 -2.69
C ASN A 185 -3.72 10.96 -2.94
N GLY A 186 -3.83 11.79 -3.99
CA GLY A 186 -2.84 12.83 -4.30
C GLY A 186 -1.46 12.29 -4.66
N HIS A 187 -1.38 11.13 -5.28
CA HIS A 187 -0.13 10.45 -5.67
C HIS A 187 0.82 10.12 -4.49
N ARG A 188 0.28 9.96 -3.28
CA ARG A 188 1.07 9.75 -2.06
C ARG A 188 1.12 8.31 -1.58
N GLY A 189 0.29 7.43 -2.13
CA GLY A 189 0.22 6.02 -1.72
C GLY A 189 1.25 5.14 -2.44
N CYS A 190 1.77 4.12 -1.77
CA CYS A 190 2.67 3.12 -2.37
C CYS A 190 2.02 2.31 -3.52
N LEU A 191 0.70 2.38 -3.68
CA LEU A 191 -0.04 1.74 -4.77
C LEU A 191 -0.19 2.66 -5.99
N ALA A 192 0.15 3.96 -5.87
CA ALA A 192 0.11 4.90 -6.99
C ALA A 192 1.21 4.57 -8.01
N PRO A 193 0.90 4.55 -9.31
CA PRO A 193 1.92 4.29 -10.33
C PRO A 193 2.84 5.51 -10.49
N HIS A 194 4.11 5.33 -10.17
CA HIS A 194 5.15 6.35 -10.35
C HIS A 194 5.72 6.33 -11.78
N LEU A 195 5.69 5.16 -12.40
CA LEU A 195 6.28 4.86 -13.69
C LEU A 195 5.29 4.07 -14.52
N CYS A 196 5.28 4.33 -15.83
CA CYS A 196 4.54 3.53 -16.78
C CYS A 196 5.47 3.10 -17.92
N PHE A 197 5.54 1.79 -18.15
CA PHE A 197 6.28 1.23 -19.27
C PHE A 197 5.33 0.89 -20.41
N VAL A 198 5.61 1.43 -21.60
CA VAL A 198 4.88 1.12 -22.83
C VAL A 198 5.66 0.06 -23.58
N CYS A 199 5.14 -1.18 -23.60
CA CYS A 199 5.81 -2.32 -24.22
C CYS A 199 5.52 -2.38 -25.71
N ALA A 200 6.58 -2.29 -26.52
CA ALA A 200 6.57 -2.32 -27.99
C ALA A 200 5.60 -1.32 -28.64
N GLY A 201 5.17 -0.29 -27.92
CA GLY A 201 4.24 0.75 -28.36
C GLY A 201 4.87 2.12 -28.45
N ASP A 202 4.10 3.11 -28.84
CA ASP A 202 4.53 4.52 -28.90
C ASP A 202 4.36 5.17 -27.52
N SER A 203 5.46 5.23 -26.76
CA SER A 203 5.46 5.82 -25.43
C SER A 203 5.24 7.34 -25.46
N LYS A 204 5.68 8.04 -26.50
CA LYS A 204 5.45 9.47 -26.66
C LYS A 204 3.97 9.76 -26.91
N LEU A 205 3.33 9.04 -27.82
CA LEU A 205 1.90 9.15 -28.06
C LEU A 205 1.09 8.86 -26.79
N PHE A 206 1.50 7.84 -26.04
CA PHE A 206 0.83 7.51 -24.77
C PHE A 206 1.00 8.63 -23.73
N ALA A 207 2.18 9.25 -23.65
CA ALA A 207 2.41 10.42 -22.79
C ALA A 207 1.52 11.61 -23.18
N GLN A 208 1.29 11.86 -24.48
CA GLN A 208 0.34 12.87 -24.96
C GLN A 208 -1.09 12.56 -24.53
N TYR A 209 -1.54 11.30 -24.61
CA TYR A 209 -2.85 10.91 -24.08
C TYR A 209 -2.94 11.10 -22.57
N CYS A 210 -1.89 10.78 -21.81
CA CYS A 210 -1.86 11.05 -20.37
C CYS A 210 -1.94 12.54 -20.04
N ALA A 211 -1.18 13.38 -20.75
CA ALA A 211 -1.22 14.83 -20.59
C ALA A 211 -2.62 15.39 -20.84
N ARG A 212 -3.26 14.95 -21.93
CA ARG A 212 -4.66 15.29 -22.21
C ARG A 212 -5.60 14.79 -21.11
N ALA A 213 -5.43 13.56 -20.65
CA ALA A 213 -6.26 13.01 -19.56
C ALA A 213 -6.11 13.81 -18.26
N PHE A 214 -4.90 14.34 -17.94
CA PHE A 214 -4.69 15.22 -16.81
C PHE A 214 -5.38 16.57 -17.00
N SER A 215 -5.30 17.18 -18.20
CA SER A 215 -5.92 18.48 -18.49
C SER A 215 -7.45 18.44 -18.47
N GLU A 216 -8.05 17.28 -18.67
CA GLU A 216 -9.51 17.05 -18.60
C GLU A 216 -10.01 16.84 -17.16
N GLN A 217 -9.13 16.74 -16.13
CA GLN A 217 -9.53 16.58 -14.74
C GLN A 217 -9.95 17.89 -14.10
N SER A 218 -10.90 17.83 -13.15
CA SER A 218 -11.23 18.95 -12.29
C SER A 218 -10.04 19.32 -11.41
N LEU A 219 -9.84 20.62 -11.18
CA LEU A 219 -8.78 21.12 -10.29
C LEU A 219 -8.87 20.61 -8.86
N ASP A 220 -10.09 20.31 -8.38
CA ASP A 220 -10.34 19.74 -7.06
C ASP A 220 -9.75 18.34 -6.87
N ASN A 221 -9.43 17.64 -7.97
CA ASN A 221 -8.80 16.32 -7.92
C ASN A 221 -7.30 16.38 -7.62
N PHE A 222 -6.69 17.57 -7.63
CA PHE A 222 -5.26 17.73 -7.44
C PHE A 222 -4.91 18.19 -6.03
N LEU A 223 -3.95 17.52 -5.41
CA LEU A 223 -3.17 18.15 -4.35
C LEU A 223 -2.16 19.10 -5.02
N ASN A 224 -2.33 20.39 -4.77
CA ASN A 224 -1.44 21.39 -5.37
C ASN A 224 -0.06 21.38 -4.70
N PRO A 225 1.02 20.92 -5.38
CA PRO A 225 2.35 20.88 -4.80
C PRO A 225 2.89 22.27 -4.41
N SER A 226 2.36 23.35 -4.99
CA SER A 226 2.80 24.72 -4.69
C SER A 226 2.56 25.14 -3.24
N HIS A 227 1.71 24.44 -2.51
CA HIS A 227 1.45 24.69 -1.08
C HIS A 227 2.45 23.98 -0.15
N ASP A 228 3.34 23.15 -0.71
CA ASP A 228 4.39 22.42 0.01
C ASP A 228 5.72 22.63 -0.73
N ILE A 229 6.66 23.30 -0.06
CA ILE A 229 7.95 23.64 -0.68
C ILE A 229 8.76 22.42 -1.11
N PHE A 230 8.66 21.31 -0.37
CA PHE A 230 9.33 20.06 -0.73
C PHE A 230 8.68 19.40 -1.94
N ALA A 231 7.36 19.37 -1.99
CA ALA A 231 6.62 18.87 -3.15
C ALA A 231 6.92 19.69 -4.40
N ALA A 232 6.88 21.00 -4.29
CA ALA A 232 7.24 21.92 -5.38
C ALA A 232 8.67 21.71 -5.87
N ALA A 233 9.63 21.59 -4.95
CA ALA A 233 11.03 21.34 -5.29
C ALA A 233 11.21 19.99 -5.99
N CYS A 234 10.53 18.91 -5.54
CA CYS A 234 10.56 17.61 -6.19
C CYS A 234 10.05 17.65 -7.63
N VAL A 235 8.89 18.28 -7.87
CA VAL A 235 8.32 18.43 -9.21
C VAL A 235 9.27 19.23 -10.11
N TYR A 236 9.76 20.37 -9.61
CA TYR A 236 10.67 21.24 -10.35
C TYR A 236 11.97 20.52 -10.71
N THR A 237 12.61 19.86 -9.74
CA THR A 237 13.84 19.09 -9.95
C THR A 237 13.63 17.98 -10.98
N THR A 238 12.51 17.25 -10.91
CA THR A 238 12.19 16.21 -11.89
C THR A 238 12.05 16.80 -13.30
N ARG A 239 11.33 17.93 -13.45
CA ARG A 239 11.22 18.63 -14.75
C ARG A 239 12.59 19.02 -15.31
N GLN A 240 13.46 19.60 -14.48
CA GLN A 240 14.82 20.04 -14.91
C GLN A 240 15.69 18.83 -15.29
N THR A 241 15.70 17.79 -14.45
CA THR A 241 16.48 16.57 -14.69
C THR A 241 16.05 15.90 -16.00
N GLU A 242 14.76 15.69 -16.21
CA GLU A 242 14.26 15.02 -17.41
C GLU A 242 14.46 15.89 -18.66
N THR A 243 14.35 17.21 -18.56
CA THR A 243 14.70 18.13 -19.65
C THR A 243 16.18 18.01 -20.03
N ALA A 244 17.07 17.97 -19.04
CA ALA A 244 18.50 17.81 -19.28
C ALA A 244 18.86 16.45 -19.91
N LEU A 245 18.07 15.42 -19.60
CA LEU A 245 18.18 14.08 -20.22
C LEU A 245 17.59 14.03 -21.64
N GLY A 246 16.98 15.12 -22.12
CA GLY A 246 16.39 15.23 -23.46
C GLY A 246 14.99 14.59 -23.56
N SER A 247 14.34 14.36 -22.43
CA SER A 247 12.96 13.89 -22.37
C SER A 247 11.98 15.00 -22.77
N GLU A 248 10.81 14.63 -23.31
CA GLU A 248 9.73 15.57 -23.60
C GLU A 248 8.81 15.71 -22.39
N ILE A 249 8.53 16.96 -22.00
CA ILE A 249 7.73 17.28 -20.81
C ILE A 249 6.40 17.88 -21.21
N PHE A 250 5.32 17.34 -20.67
CA PHE A 250 3.97 17.88 -20.78
C PHE A 250 3.55 18.39 -19.39
N LEU A 251 2.98 19.59 -19.36
CA LEU A 251 2.58 20.29 -18.13
C LEU A 251 1.33 21.15 -18.40
N PRO A 252 0.67 21.69 -17.36
CA PRO A 252 -0.43 22.62 -17.53
C PRO A 252 -0.06 23.83 -18.39
N GLU A 253 -1.01 24.38 -19.15
CA GLU A 253 -0.80 25.54 -20.04
C GLU A 253 -0.29 26.77 -19.30
N ASP A 254 -0.71 26.96 -18.03
CA ASP A 254 -0.27 28.04 -17.15
C ASP A 254 1.13 27.80 -16.54
N GLY A 255 1.77 26.67 -16.84
CA GLY A 255 3.08 26.29 -16.30
C GLY A 255 3.06 25.85 -14.84
N SER A 256 1.90 25.73 -14.21
CA SER A 256 1.76 25.32 -12.80
C SER A 256 2.36 23.94 -12.51
N LEU A 257 2.51 23.62 -11.22
CA LEU A 257 3.08 22.37 -10.77
C LEU A 257 2.02 21.26 -10.53
N LEU A 258 0.76 21.49 -10.93
CA LEU A 258 -0.37 20.62 -10.65
C LEU A 258 -0.15 19.18 -11.13
N TRP A 259 0.45 19.02 -12.30
CA TRP A 259 0.80 17.71 -12.85
C TRP A 259 1.97 17.83 -13.83
N THR A 260 2.62 16.71 -14.08
CA THR A 260 3.68 16.60 -15.09
C THR A 260 3.67 15.18 -15.68
N VAL A 261 3.66 15.11 -17.00
CA VAL A 261 3.87 13.86 -17.72
C VAL A 261 5.18 13.97 -18.48
N VAL A 262 6.02 12.96 -18.35
CA VAL A 262 7.32 12.91 -19.00
C VAL A 262 7.35 11.76 -20.00
N ALA A 263 7.55 12.03 -21.28
CA ALA A 263 7.96 11.01 -22.24
C ALA A 263 9.47 10.82 -22.09
N SER A 264 9.86 9.91 -21.21
CA SER A 264 11.26 9.74 -20.82
C SER A 264 12.10 9.14 -21.95
N ARG A 265 13.24 9.73 -22.19
CA ARG A 265 14.22 9.25 -23.20
C ARG A 265 15.08 8.13 -22.66
N THR A 266 15.28 8.07 -21.34
CA THR A 266 16.08 7.04 -20.69
C THR A 266 15.21 5.85 -20.30
N LYS A 267 15.77 4.64 -20.40
CA LYS A 267 15.10 3.42 -19.94
C LYS A 267 15.31 3.15 -18.46
N GLU A 268 16.48 3.50 -17.94
CA GLU A 268 16.88 3.30 -16.57
C GLU A 268 16.02 4.12 -15.60
N LEU A 269 15.83 3.58 -14.40
CA LEU A 269 15.23 4.29 -13.29
C LEU A 269 16.31 5.10 -12.56
N THR A 270 16.34 6.40 -12.80
CA THR A 270 17.27 7.32 -12.15
C THR A 270 16.70 7.93 -10.88
N HIS A 271 15.37 8.07 -10.82
CA HIS A 271 14.63 8.62 -9.68
C HIS A 271 13.16 8.18 -9.73
N ILE A 272 12.48 8.27 -8.60
CA ILE A 272 11.06 7.96 -8.47
C ILE A 272 10.29 9.28 -8.37
N PRO A 273 9.44 9.62 -9.36
CA PRO A 273 8.65 10.83 -9.32
C PRO A 273 7.52 10.74 -8.31
N LEU A 274 7.16 11.87 -7.71
CA LEU A 274 6.07 12.04 -6.76
C LEU A 274 5.20 13.24 -7.18
N HIS A 275 4.13 13.49 -6.42
CA HIS A 275 3.34 14.71 -6.54
C HIS A 275 2.74 14.94 -7.95
N ASN A 276 1.95 13.98 -8.44
CA ASN A 276 1.29 14.01 -9.75
C ASN A 276 2.29 14.08 -10.95
N VAL A 277 3.50 13.57 -10.77
CA VAL A 277 4.46 13.39 -11.84
C VAL A 277 4.49 11.92 -12.24
N ILE A 278 4.38 11.64 -13.54
CA ILE A 278 4.52 10.27 -14.06
C ILE A 278 5.52 10.22 -15.21
N LEU A 279 6.43 9.25 -15.14
CA LEU A 279 7.38 8.98 -16.22
C LEU A 279 6.83 7.86 -17.12
N ILE A 280 6.66 8.16 -18.40
CA ILE A 280 6.28 7.19 -19.42
C ILE A 280 7.55 6.74 -20.15
N LYS A 281 7.90 5.47 -19.99
CA LYS A 281 9.13 4.88 -20.52
C LYS A 281 8.80 3.82 -21.58
N TYR A 282 9.68 3.68 -22.55
CA TYR A 282 9.58 2.63 -23.56
C TYR A 282 10.31 1.37 -23.09
N CYS A 283 9.75 0.19 -23.37
CA CYS A 283 10.46 -1.08 -23.36
C CYS A 283 10.05 -1.92 -24.60
N SER A 284 10.99 -2.72 -25.09
CA SER A 284 10.73 -3.54 -26.30
C SER A 284 9.90 -4.79 -25.99
N CYS A 285 10.10 -5.37 -24.80
CA CYS A 285 9.43 -6.62 -24.39
C CYS A 285 9.45 -6.77 -22.85
N CYS A 286 8.75 -7.79 -22.35
CA CYS A 286 8.70 -8.10 -20.92
C CYS A 286 10.06 -8.52 -20.34
N GLU A 287 10.87 -9.20 -21.12
CA GLU A 287 12.21 -9.65 -20.71
C GLU A 287 13.14 -8.46 -20.45
N GLU A 288 13.15 -7.46 -21.34
CA GLU A 288 13.89 -6.22 -21.12
C GLU A 288 13.39 -5.51 -19.86
N LEU A 289 12.06 -5.45 -19.65
CA LEU A 289 11.48 -4.82 -18.47
C LEU A 289 11.94 -5.51 -17.17
N ILE A 290 11.99 -6.85 -17.15
CA ILE A 290 12.46 -7.61 -15.98
C ILE A 290 13.92 -7.27 -15.66
N GLU A 291 14.77 -7.17 -16.67
CA GLU A 291 16.19 -6.79 -16.45
C GLU A 291 16.34 -5.35 -15.99
N LEU A 292 15.58 -4.39 -16.56
CA LEU A 292 15.57 -2.98 -16.12
C LEU A 292 15.12 -2.82 -14.66
N LEU A 293 14.17 -3.63 -14.22
CA LEU A 293 13.60 -3.57 -12.88
C LEU A 293 14.31 -4.48 -11.85
N LYS A 294 15.31 -5.25 -12.26
CA LYS A 294 16.05 -6.16 -11.40
C LYS A 294 16.65 -5.51 -10.14
N PRO A 295 17.23 -4.29 -10.19
CA PRO A 295 17.70 -3.59 -8.99
C PRO A 295 16.59 -3.22 -8.00
N TRP A 296 15.35 -3.12 -8.48
CA TRP A 296 14.16 -2.73 -7.70
C TRP A 296 13.30 -3.92 -7.26
N ARG A 297 13.77 -5.14 -7.55
CA ARG A 297 13.10 -6.38 -7.16
C ARG A 297 12.96 -6.43 -5.64
N GLY A 298 11.76 -6.61 -5.15
CA GLY A 298 11.46 -6.53 -3.71
C GLY A 298 11.01 -5.15 -3.22
N SER A 299 11.22 -4.09 -4.01
CA SER A 299 10.66 -2.75 -3.76
C SER A 299 9.38 -2.47 -4.57
N ILE A 300 8.98 -3.37 -5.48
CA ILE A 300 7.77 -3.21 -6.28
C ILE A 300 6.58 -3.80 -5.51
N SER A 301 5.59 -2.97 -5.21
CA SER A 301 4.33 -3.37 -4.57
C SER A 301 3.32 -3.88 -5.59
N THR A 302 2.86 -2.99 -6.46
CA THR A 302 1.77 -3.26 -7.40
C THR A 302 2.21 -3.00 -8.84
N VAL A 303 1.75 -3.88 -9.74
CA VAL A 303 1.87 -3.70 -11.19
C VAL A 303 0.46 -3.57 -11.78
N GLY A 304 0.17 -2.39 -12.35
CA GLY A 304 -1.02 -2.15 -13.15
C GLY A 304 -0.81 -2.64 -14.59
N LEU A 305 -1.68 -3.49 -15.09
CA LEU A 305 -1.64 -4.01 -16.46
C LEU A 305 -2.76 -3.40 -17.30
N SER A 306 -2.48 -2.99 -18.54
CA SER A 306 -3.49 -2.41 -19.44
C SER A 306 -4.53 -3.41 -19.91
N ASN A 307 -4.21 -4.70 -19.85
CA ASN A 307 -5.13 -5.80 -20.19
C ASN A 307 -4.97 -6.94 -19.17
N HIS A 308 -5.90 -7.91 -19.23
CA HIS A 308 -5.91 -9.10 -18.38
C HIS A 308 -4.82 -10.11 -18.79
N GLN A 309 -3.57 -9.71 -18.76
CA GLN A 309 -2.45 -10.64 -18.96
C GLN A 309 -2.16 -11.43 -17.68
N SER A 310 -1.54 -12.59 -17.88
CA SER A 310 -0.99 -13.34 -16.75
C SER A 310 0.05 -12.50 -16.01
N PRO A 311 0.19 -12.67 -14.68
CA PRO A 311 1.24 -12.00 -13.92
C PRO A 311 2.61 -12.21 -14.56
N ILE A 312 3.38 -11.13 -14.70
CA ILE A 312 4.73 -11.21 -15.23
C ILE A 312 5.64 -11.69 -14.11
N GLN A 313 6.06 -12.95 -14.22
CA GLN A 313 6.99 -13.53 -13.24
C GLN A 313 8.36 -12.84 -13.35
N GLY A 314 9.02 -12.69 -12.21
CA GLY A 314 10.38 -12.10 -12.17
C GLY A 314 10.43 -10.62 -11.81
N LEU A 315 9.34 -9.87 -11.84
CA LEU A 315 9.31 -8.47 -11.42
C LEU A 315 9.45 -8.27 -9.89
N GLY A 316 9.15 -9.31 -9.10
CA GLY A 316 9.17 -9.22 -7.64
C GLY A 316 7.96 -8.51 -7.03
N ALA A 317 6.97 -8.14 -7.83
CA ALA A 317 5.73 -7.57 -7.36
C ALA A 317 4.84 -8.61 -6.69
N THR A 318 4.09 -8.19 -5.67
CA THR A 318 3.17 -9.07 -4.93
C THR A 318 1.71 -8.88 -5.33
N ARG A 319 1.42 -7.87 -6.17
CA ARG A 319 0.08 -7.60 -6.68
C ARG A 319 0.11 -7.22 -8.15
N PHE A 320 -0.82 -7.81 -8.90
CA PHE A 320 -1.13 -7.45 -10.29
C PHE A 320 -2.61 -7.09 -10.39
N CYS A 321 -2.93 -5.98 -11.05
CA CYS A 321 -4.32 -5.54 -11.24
C CYS A 321 -4.46 -4.76 -12.55
N SER A 322 -5.67 -4.42 -12.96
CA SER A 322 -5.89 -3.55 -14.11
C SER A 322 -5.48 -2.10 -13.80
N VAL A 323 -4.94 -1.39 -14.80
CA VAL A 323 -4.78 0.06 -14.76
C VAL A 323 -6.16 0.71 -14.54
N GLY A 324 -6.26 1.66 -13.62
CA GLY A 324 -7.52 2.24 -13.12
C GLY A 324 -8.06 1.57 -11.86
N GLN A 325 -7.40 0.49 -11.39
CA GLN A 325 -7.74 -0.24 -10.17
C GLN A 325 -6.55 -0.37 -9.19
N MET A 326 -5.46 0.33 -9.46
CA MET A 326 -4.24 0.18 -8.64
C MET A 326 -4.45 0.64 -7.19
N GLN A 327 -5.23 1.68 -6.98
CA GLN A 327 -5.53 2.24 -5.66
C GLN A 327 -6.64 1.49 -4.90
N GLN A 328 -7.20 0.43 -5.48
CA GLN A 328 -8.31 -0.34 -4.90
C GLN A 328 -7.88 -1.80 -4.67
N PRO A 329 -7.03 -2.07 -3.65
CA PRO A 329 -6.64 -3.43 -3.36
C PRO A 329 -7.84 -4.26 -2.88
N SER A 330 -7.88 -5.53 -3.27
CA SER A 330 -8.84 -6.48 -2.72
C SER A 330 -8.61 -6.65 -1.21
N LEU A 331 -9.68 -6.93 -0.46
CA LEU A 331 -9.57 -7.34 0.95
C LEU A 331 -8.65 -8.56 1.12
N PHE A 332 -8.66 -9.46 0.13
CA PHE A 332 -7.85 -10.70 0.12
C PHE A 332 -6.42 -10.50 -0.39
N TRP A 333 -6.02 -9.26 -0.68
CA TRP A 333 -4.65 -9.02 -1.10
C TRP A 333 -3.66 -9.30 0.03
N THR A 334 -2.70 -10.16 -0.27
CA THR A 334 -1.55 -10.45 0.60
C THR A 334 -0.52 -9.33 0.48
N GLN A 335 -0.63 -8.30 1.32
CA GLN A 335 0.31 -7.17 1.30
C GLN A 335 1.74 -7.67 1.51
N ASP A 336 2.64 -7.27 0.60
CA ASP A 336 4.04 -7.71 0.57
C ASP A 336 4.24 -9.24 0.55
N GLY A 337 3.22 -9.97 0.08
CA GLY A 337 3.31 -11.40 -0.20
C GLY A 337 3.03 -12.33 0.98
N PHE A 338 2.46 -11.85 2.10
CA PHE A 338 2.12 -12.72 3.23
C PHE A 338 0.71 -12.55 3.76
N CYS A 339 0.21 -13.66 4.30
CA CYS A 339 -1.05 -13.69 5.04
C CYS A 339 -0.88 -12.92 6.35
N SER A 340 -1.58 -11.80 6.49
CA SER A 340 -1.36 -10.87 7.60
C SER A 340 -1.91 -11.38 8.93
N LEU A 341 -3.06 -12.08 8.96
CA LEU A 341 -3.62 -12.65 10.19
C LEU A 341 -2.75 -13.78 10.74
N GLN A 342 -2.21 -14.63 9.84
CA GLN A 342 -1.30 -15.72 10.24
C GLN A 342 -0.07 -15.23 11.00
N LYS A 343 0.47 -14.08 10.61
CA LYS A 343 1.65 -13.50 11.27
C LYS A 343 1.36 -12.88 12.62
N LEU A 344 0.10 -12.55 12.88
CA LEU A 344 -0.31 -11.92 14.14
C LEU A 344 -0.56 -12.91 15.25
N VAL A 345 -0.69 -14.21 14.96
CA VAL A 345 -1.02 -15.25 15.95
C VAL A 345 0.13 -16.20 16.16
N THR A 346 0.22 -16.76 17.37
CA THR A 346 1.10 -17.89 17.69
C THR A 346 0.29 -19.17 17.68
N TRP A 347 0.80 -20.23 17.04
CA TRP A 347 0.11 -21.51 16.97
C TRP A 347 0.59 -22.47 18.06
N ILE A 348 -0.35 -23.00 18.86
CA ILE A 348 -0.10 -24.11 19.78
C ILE A 348 -0.66 -25.37 19.16
N SER A 349 0.14 -26.44 19.16
CA SER A 349 -0.24 -27.75 18.67
C SER A 349 -0.42 -28.72 19.84
N TYR A 350 -1.58 -29.40 19.89
CA TYR A 350 -1.88 -30.46 20.84
C TYR A 350 -1.90 -31.77 20.05
N GLU A 351 -0.86 -32.58 20.20
CA GLU A 351 -0.80 -33.90 19.59
C GLU A 351 -1.66 -34.89 20.38
N MET A 352 -2.50 -35.65 19.66
CA MET A 352 -3.40 -36.64 20.23
C MET A 352 -2.86 -38.02 19.85
N SER A 353 -2.68 -38.88 20.85
CA SER A 353 -2.26 -40.27 20.65
C SER A 353 -3.35 -41.13 20.01
#